data_3e22bea936d802fd4a5adcbd0c6d56d9
#
_entry.id   3e22bea936d802fd4a5adcbd0c6d56d9
#
_cell.length_a   1.000
_cell.length_b   1.000
_cell.length_c   1.000
_cell.angle_alpha   90.00
_cell.angle_beta   90.00
_cell.angle_gamma   90.00
#
_symmetry.space_group_name_H-M   'P 1'
#
loop_
_entity.id
_entity.type
_entity.pdbx_description
1 polymer ?
#
loop_
_entity_poly.entity_id
_entity_poly.type
_entity_poly.pdbx_seq_one_letter_code
_entity_poly.pdbx_strand_id
1 'polypeptide(L)'
;LLLALIPLFRLTIYAVPYYDDYNFGRFARAAIEQEQSKWAAISGALDCSRTQWYAWQGTYSSIFFMTLMPAVWGEQYYFLGPVFILLLLLAGSMVFTHVILRKVFRMEKWSSLAIQAVITIAEFMFIYSAQSGFYWYNGGIHYVGMHGFGLLFLSVAICLERAEGRTAKGLLFTASVLLAMITAGSNFVTALQGLLCLLTILLVSVVVERRRTGLWLLPSTLVYIIGFGLNVAAPGNSVRARSYVGWGYGPLESIGRSFLEAVKHIPEYTGPVVLMVMLLLVPMIWQAVKST
;
A
#
# COMPACT_ATOMS: atom_id res chain seq x y z
N LEU A 1 -16.97 14.34 2.88
CA LEU A 1 -16.03 13.44 2.26
C LEU A 1 -16.34 13.23 0.77
N LEU A 2 -17.51 12.64 0.41
CA LEU A 2 -17.83 12.30 -0.98
C LEU A 2 -17.71 13.49 -1.93
N LEU A 3 -18.27 14.66 -1.57
CA LEU A 3 -18.16 15.88 -2.37
C LEU A 3 -16.72 16.31 -2.63
N ALA A 4 -15.83 16.17 -1.64
CA ALA A 4 -14.42 16.51 -1.78
C ALA A 4 -13.69 15.59 -2.78
N LEU A 5 -14.10 14.33 -2.91
CA LEU A 5 -13.47 13.36 -3.81
C LEU A 5 -13.96 13.45 -5.27
N ILE A 6 -15.15 14.02 -5.53
CA ILE A 6 -15.70 14.12 -6.89
C ILE A 6 -14.70 14.70 -7.91
N PRO A 7 -13.99 15.83 -7.63
CA PRO A 7 -13.04 16.37 -8.59
C PRO A 7 -11.93 15.41 -8.96
N LEU A 8 -11.40 14.64 -7.97
CA LEU A 8 -10.34 13.67 -8.22
C LEU A 8 -10.81 12.55 -9.15
N PHE A 9 -12.02 12.01 -8.92
CA PHE A 9 -12.59 10.99 -9.81
C PHE A 9 -12.92 11.54 -11.20
N ARG A 10 -13.39 12.79 -11.32
CA ARG A 10 -13.63 13.41 -12.62
C ARG A 10 -12.37 13.63 -13.44
N LEU A 11 -11.25 13.91 -12.80
CA LEU A 11 -9.97 14.10 -13.50
C LEU A 11 -9.42 12.81 -14.10
N THR A 12 -9.86 11.63 -13.65
CA THR A 12 -9.36 10.34 -14.17
C THR A 12 -9.58 10.17 -15.66
N ILE A 13 -10.67 10.74 -16.22
CA ILE A 13 -11.00 10.64 -17.64
C ILE A 13 -10.01 11.37 -18.56
N TYR A 14 -9.19 12.26 -18.01
CA TYR A 14 -8.14 12.99 -18.73
C TYR A 14 -6.75 12.37 -18.57
N ALA A 15 -6.65 11.32 -17.75
CA ALA A 15 -5.38 10.62 -17.56
C ALA A 15 -5.03 9.79 -18.80
N VAL A 16 -3.76 9.84 -19.17
CA VAL A 16 -3.20 9.13 -20.32
C VAL A 16 -1.94 8.37 -19.90
N PRO A 17 -1.59 7.27 -20.59
CA PRO A 17 -0.35 6.54 -20.32
C PRO A 17 0.87 7.45 -20.45
N TYR A 18 1.81 7.30 -19.52
CA TYR A 18 3.01 8.13 -19.48
C TYR A 18 4.24 7.28 -19.10
N TYR A 19 5.36 7.56 -19.75
CA TYR A 19 6.69 7.06 -19.43
C TYR A 19 6.76 5.54 -19.19
N ASP A 20 6.91 5.10 -17.93
CA ASP A 20 7.06 3.67 -17.56
C ASP A 20 5.79 2.84 -17.81
N ASP A 21 4.64 3.46 -17.97
CA ASP A 21 3.40 2.76 -18.29
C ASP A 21 3.57 1.92 -19.58
N TYR A 22 4.22 2.48 -20.61
CA TYR A 22 4.50 1.76 -21.85
C TYR A 22 5.55 0.66 -21.64
N ASN A 23 6.58 0.91 -20.81
CA ASN A 23 7.66 -0.04 -20.58
C ASN A 23 7.18 -1.32 -19.90
N PHE A 24 6.31 -1.21 -18.91
CA PHE A 24 5.75 -2.36 -18.21
C PHE A 24 4.56 -2.95 -18.99
N GLY A 25 3.65 -2.13 -19.50
CA GLY A 25 2.46 -2.57 -20.22
C GLY A 25 2.75 -3.40 -21.48
N ARG A 26 3.91 -3.20 -22.13
CA ARG A 26 4.31 -3.96 -23.31
C ARG A 26 4.35 -5.49 -23.12
N PHE A 27 4.70 -5.97 -21.91
CA PHE A 27 4.72 -7.40 -21.61
C PHE A 27 3.33 -8.02 -21.67
N ALA A 28 2.36 -7.38 -21.00
CA ALA A 28 0.97 -7.83 -21.05
C ALA A 28 0.40 -7.71 -22.46
N ARG A 29 0.70 -6.63 -23.17
CA ARG A 29 0.24 -6.41 -24.55
C ARG A 29 0.79 -7.47 -25.49
N ALA A 30 2.07 -7.76 -25.44
CA ALA A 30 2.70 -8.80 -26.27
C ALA A 30 2.09 -10.19 -26.01
N ALA A 31 1.85 -10.54 -24.73
CA ALA A 31 1.21 -11.81 -24.39
C ALA A 31 -0.24 -11.90 -24.94
N ILE A 32 -1.02 -10.82 -24.85
CA ILE A 32 -2.38 -10.76 -25.44
C ILE A 32 -2.32 -10.99 -26.94
N GLU A 33 -1.37 -10.36 -27.64
CA GLU A 33 -1.23 -10.47 -29.10
C GLU A 33 -0.73 -11.86 -29.52
N GLN A 34 0.19 -12.47 -28.78
CA GLN A 34 0.71 -13.82 -29.07
C GLN A 34 -0.34 -14.90 -28.83
N GLU A 35 -1.03 -14.87 -27.71
CA GLU A 35 -1.98 -15.90 -27.30
C GLU A 35 -3.41 -15.63 -27.81
N GLN A 36 -3.66 -14.47 -28.44
CA GLN A 36 -4.97 -14.01 -28.89
C GLN A 36 -6.05 -14.08 -27.78
N SER A 37 -5.61 -13.87 -26.53
CA SER A 37 -6.43 -13.96 -25.33
C SER A 37 -6.21 -12.76 -24.43
N LYS A 38 -7.31 -12.12 -24.00
CA LYS A 38 -7.24 -11.01 -23.03
C LYS A 38 -6.68 -11.45 -21.66
N TRP A 39 -6.83 -12.72 -21.30
CA TRP A 39 -6.33 -13.30 -20.06
C TRP A 39 -4.81 -13.52 -20.07
N ALA A 40 -4.19 -13.58 -21.25
CA ALA A 40 -2.74 -13.67 -21.40
C ALA A 40 -2.01 -12.45 -20.80
N ALA A 41 -2.70 -11.35 -20.54
CA ALA A 41 -2.12 -10.25 -19.77
C ALA A 41 -1.54 -10.69 -18.42
N ILE A 42 -2.14 -11.71 -17.78
CA ILE A 42 -1.67 -12.25 -16.50
C ILE A 42 -0.33 -12.97 -16.68
N SER A 43 -0.18 -13.81 -17.71
CA SER A 43 1.10 -14.47 -18.02
C SER A 43 2.18 -13.42 -18.35
N GLY A 44 1.86 -12.41 -19.15
CA GLY A 44 2.76 -11.29 -19.43
C GLY A 44 3.17 -10.52 -18.17
N ALA A 45 2.27 -10.32 -17.21
CA ALA A 45 2.60 -9.65 -15.95
C ALA A 45 3.51 -10.50 -15.04
N LEU A 46 3.33 -11.81 -15.03
CA LEU A 46 4.22 -12.75 -14.33
C LEU A 46 5.61 -12.75 -14.96
N ASP A 47 5.70 -12.80 -16.30
CA ASP A 47 6.96 -12.76 -17.04
C ASP A 47 7.69 -11.41 -16.84
N CYS A 48 6.96 -10.30 -16.81
CA CYS A 48 7.52 -9.00 -16.48
C CYS A 48 8.09 -9.01 -15.06
N SER A 49 7.32 -9.47 -14.09
CA SER A 49 7.77 -9.54 -12.69
C SER A 49 9.03 -10.38 -12.54
N ARG A 50 9.09 -11.54 -13.20
CA ARG A 50 10.27 -12.41 -13.23
C ARG A 50 11.46 -11.72 -13.90
N THR A 51 11.26 -11.11 -15.06
CA THR A 51 12.32 -10.41 -15.80
C THR A 51 12.91 -9.27 -14.98
N GLN A 52 12.06 -8.43 -14.39
CA GLN A 52 12.49 -7.30 -13.58
C GLN A 52 13.16 -7.73 -12.27
N TRP A 53 12.77 -8.86 -11.69
CA TRP A 53 13.40 -9.41 -10.50
C TRP A 53 14.89 -9.69 -10.70
N TYR A 54 15.28 -10.13 -11.91
CA TYR A 54 16.69 -10.31 -12.29
C TYR A 54 17.35 -9.02 -12.80
N ALA A 55 16.62 -8.20 -13.54
CA ALA A 55 17.20 -7.12 -14.32
C ALA A 55 17.18 -5.75 -13.66
N TRP A 56 16.25 -5.50 -12.69
CA TRP A 56 16.06 -4.15 -12.17
C TRP A 56 15.71 -4.05 -10.68
N GLN A 57 14.66 -4.74 -10.20
CA GLN A 57 14.20 -4.61 -8.81
C GLN A 57 13.33 -5.79 -8.37
N GLY A 58 13.34 -6.05 -7.05
CA GLY A 58 12.65 -7.17 -6.44
C GLY A 58 11.16 -6.96 -6.13
N THR A 59 10.59 -5.79 -6.42
CA THR A 59 9.21 -5.41 -6.04
C THR A 59 8.15 -6.12 -6.89
N TYR A 60 8.11 -7.46 -6.81
CA TYR A 60 7.40 -8.35 -7.72
C TYR A 60 5.90 -8.08 -7.82
N SER A 61 5.21 -7.79 -6.71
CA SER A 61 3.78 -7.53 -6.76
C SER A 61 3.46 -6.15 -7.33
N SER A 62 4.26 -5.13 -7.02
CA SER A 62 4.11 -3.81 -7.67
C SER A 62 4.27 -3.93 -9.18
N ILE A 63 5.31 -4.63 -9.66
CA ILE A 63 5.58 -4.81 -11.09
C ILE A 63 4.44 -5.58 -11.75
N PHE A 64 3.92 -6.61 -11.09
CA PHE A 64 2.76 -7.35 -11.58
C PHE A 64 1.57 -6.41 -11.85
N PHE A 65 1.20 -5.58 -10.89
CA PHE A 65 0.11 -4.63 -11.07
C PHE A 65 0.45 -3.51 -12.06
N MET A 66 1.69 -3.00 -12.08
CA MET A 66 2.15 -2.02 -13.07
C MET A 66 1.98 -2.52 -14.50
N THR A 67 2.27 -3.81 -14.72
CA THR A 67 2.15 -4.46 -16.03
C THR A 67 0.69 -4.63 -16.47
N LEU A 68 -0.24 -4.80 -15.52
CA LEU A 68 -1.67 -4.93 -15.76
C LEU A 68 -2.40 -3.58 -15.84
N MET A 69 -1.72 -2.53 -16.28
CA MET A 69 -2.38 -1.25 -16.48
C MET A 69 -3.56 -1.40 -17.47
N PRO A 70 -4.73 -0.78 -17.21
CA PRO A 70 -5.93 -1.02 -18.02
C PRO A 70 -5.78 -0.71 -19.51
N ALA A 71 -4.88 0.18 -19.90
CA ALA A 71 -4.63 0.49 -21.32
C ALA A 71 -4.07 -0.70 -22.14
N VAL A 72 -3.59 -1.77 -21.51
CA VAL A 72 -3.15 -2.98 -22.24
C VAL A 72 -4.28 -3.69 -22.97
N TRP A 73 -5.53 -3.46 -22.53
CA TRP A 73 -6.75 -3.94 -23.19
C TRP A 73 -7.37 -2.93 -24.17
N GLY A 74 -6.84 -1.69 -24.21
CA GLY A 74 -7.26 -0.60 -25.05
C GLY A 74 -7.00 0.74 -24.36
N GLU A 75 -6.43 1.71 -25.06
CA GLU A 75 -6.05 3.01 -24.47
C GLU A 75 -7.19 3.75 -23.82
N GLN A 76 -8.42 3.60 -24.37
CA GLN A 76 -9.63 4.18 -23.80
C GLN A 76 -9.95 3.71 -22.38
N TYR A 77 -9.36 2.61 -21.93
CA TYR A 77 -9.56 2.07 -20.58
C TYR A 77 -8.56 2.58 -19.56
N TYR A 78 -7.58 3.41 -19.96
CA TYR A 78 -6.54 3.90 -19.05
C TYR A 78 -7.11 4.55 -17.79
N PHE A 79 -8.18 5.33 -17.92
CA PHE A 79 -8.85 6.02 -16.80
C PHE A 79 -9.25 5.08 -15.65
N LEU A 80 -9.49 3.79 -15.93
CA LEU A 80 -9.81 2.79 -14.89
C LEU A 80 -8.64 2.56 -13.94
N GLY A 81 -7.41 2.80 -14.38
CA GLY A 81 -6.22 2.69 -13.53
C GLY A 81 -6.24 3.71 -12.38
N PRO A 82 -6.28 5.02 -12.66
CA PRO A 82 -6.49 6.06 -11.65
C PRO A 82 -7.72 5.84 -10.78
N VAL A 83 -8.86 5.43 -11.36
CA VAL A 83 -10.07 5.07 -10.56
C VAL A 83 -9.77 3.94 -9.58
N PHE A 84 -9.08 2.89 -10.03
CA PHE A 84 -8.71 1.77 -9.17
C PHE A 84 -7.80 2.20 -8.02
N ILE A 85 -6.77 3.04 -8.29
CA ILE A 85 -5.86 3.57 -7.27
C ILE A 85 -6.62 4.39 -6.23
N LEU A 86 -7.49 5.31 -6.67
CA LEU A 86 -8.31 6.14 -5.78
C LEU A 86 -9.25 5.29 -4.91
N LEU A 87 -9.91 4.29 -5.49
CA LEU A 87 -10.79 3.38 -4.76
C LEU A 87 -10.03 2.50 -3.77
N LEU A 88 -8.84 2.02 -4.15
CA LEU A 88 -8.01 1.19 -3.30
C LEU A 88 -7.50 1.96 -2.09
N LEU A 89 -7.02 3.19 -2.30
CA LEU A 89 -6.63 4.09 -1.20
C LEU A 89 -7.81 4.41 -0.30
N LEU A 90 -8.97 4.76 -0.88
CA LEU A 90 -10.19 5.07 -0.14
C LEU A 90 -10.62 3.88 0.74
N ALA A 91 -10.69 2.68 0.15
CA ALA A 91 -11.04 1.47 0.87
C ALA A 91 -10.03 1.15 1.97
N GLY A 92 -8.73 1.21 1.65
CA GLY A 92 -7.65 0.97 2.62
C GLY A 92 -7.73 1.93 3.81
N SER A 93 -7.79 3.23 3.53
CA SER A 93 -7.84 4.27 4.55
C SER A 93 -9.12 4.17 5.41
N MET A 94 -10.28 4.04 4.77
CA MET A 94 -11.56 3.94 5.47
C MET A 94 -11.66 2.68 6.34
N VAL A 95 -11.23 1.52 5.83
CA VAL A 95 -11.29 0.26 6.60
C VAL A 95 -10.28 0.29 7.73
N PHE A 96 -9.05 0.75 7.47
CA PHE A 96 -8.00 0.79 8.50
C PHE A 96 -8.36 1.75 9.65
N THR A 97 -8.73 2.98 9.33
CA THR A 97 -9.13 3.95 10.36
C THR A 97 -10.36 3.48 11.12
N HIS A 98 -11.35 2.84 10.43
CA HIS A 98 -12.49 2.23 11.12
C HIS A 98 -12.06 1.15 12.12
N VAL A 99 -11.19 0.23 11.71
CA VAL A 99 -10.71 -0.86 12.56
C VAL A 99 -9.96 -0.29 13.77
N ILE A 100 -9.07 0.67 13.56
CA ILE A 100 -8.32 1.31 14.66
C ILE A 100 -9.26 2.03 15.60
N LEU A 101 -10.12 2.92 15.11
CA LEU A 101 -10.95 3.76 15.96
C LEU A 101 -12.06 2.96 16.67
N ARG A 102 -12.68 2.00 15.98
CA ARG A 102 -13.84 1.27 16.52
C ARG A 102 -13.47 -0.03 17.25
N LYS A 103 -12.46 -0.77 16.76
CA LYS A 103 -12.13 -2.08 17.35
C LYS A 103 -10.95 -2.02 18.32
N VAL A 104 -9.98 -1.13 18.08
CA VAL A 104 -8.84 -0.98 19.00
C VAL A 104 -9.17 0.05 20.08
N PHE A 105 -9.54 1.28 19.70
CA PHE A 105 -9.83 2.36 20.64
C PHE A 105 -11.29 2.38 21.14
N ARG A 106 -12.19 1.56 20.62
CA ARG A 106 -13.61 1.46 21.01
C ARG A 106 -14.38 2.79 21.00
N MET A 107 -13.94 3.75 20.18
CA MET A 107 -14.54 5.07 20.09
C MET A 107 -16.02 5.02 19.73
N GLU A 108 -16.76 6.03 20.13
CA GLU A 108 -18.14 6.24 19.75
C GLU A 108 -18.28 6.40 18.23
N LYS A 109 -19.43 5.96 17.64
CA LYS A 109 -19.65 5.87 16.20
C LYS A 109 -19.47 7.21 15.47
N TRP A 110 -20.09 8.27 15.99
CA TRP A 110 -20.10 9.56 15.28
C TRP A 110 -18.74 10.25 15.33
N SER A 111 -18.09 10.21 16.49
CA SER A 111 -16.71 10.72 16.65
C SER A 111 -15.73 9.96 15.77
N SER A 112 -15.86 8.63 15.69
CA SER A 112 -15.07 7.80 14.79
C SER A 112 -15.28 8.16 13.33
N LEU A 113 -16.52 8.36 12.88
CA LEU A 113 -16.83 8.77 11.50
C LEU A 113 -16.28 10.15 11.16
N ALA A 114 -16.37 11.10 12.10
CA ALA A 114 -15.83 12.45 11.91
C ALA A 114 -14.30 12.41 11.74
N ILE A 115 -13.58 11.73 12.64
CA ILE A 115 -12.12 11.58 12.55
C ILE A 115 -11.71 10.85 11.27
N GLN A 116 -12.40 9.77 10.93
CA GLN A 116 -12.17 9.03 9.70
C GLN A 116 -12.31 9.91 8.45
N ALA A 117 -13.37 10.73 8.39
CA ALA A 117 -13.58 11.66 7.29
C ALA A 117 -12.45 12.69 7.18
N VAL A 118 -12.01 13.26 8.31
CA VAL A 118 -10.91 14.24 8.34
C VAL A 118 -9.60 13.61 7.88
N ILE A 119 -9.24 12.43 8.39
CA ILE A 119 -8.01 11.71 7.98
C ILE A 119 -8.05 11.41 6.48
N THR A 120 -9.17 10.86 5.98
CA THR A 120 -9.30 10.51 4.57
C THR A 120 -9.24 11.75 3.67
N ILE A 121 -9.91 12.85 4.03
CA ILE A 121 -9.80 14.10 3.28
C ILE A 121 -8.35 14.59 3.26
N ALA A 122 -7.66 14.58 4.41
CA ALA A 122 -6.27 15.02 4.49
C ALA A 122 -5.37 14.17 3.59
N GLU A 123 -5.51 12.85 3.62
CA GLU A 123 -4.72 11.92 2.81
C GLU A 123 -4.89 12.18 1.30
N PHE A 124 -6.11 12.46 0.84
CA PHE A 124 -6.38 12.70 -0.58
C PHE A 124 -6.05 14.12 -1.04
N MET A 125 -6.28 15.13 -0.19
CA MET A 125 -6.13 16.54 -0.60
C MET A 125 -4.72 17.06 -0.44
N PHE A 126 -3.92 16.48 0.47
CA PHE A 126 -2.57 16.95 0.77
C PHE A 126 -1.48 15.99 0.29
N ILE A 127 -1.79 15.10 -0.68
CA ILE A 127 -0.76 14.34 -1.36
C ILE A 127 0.19 15.29 -2.10
N TYR A 128 1.50 15.08 -1.95
CA TYR A 128 2.54 15.94 -2.51
C TYR A 128 2.40 16.17 -4.03
N SER A 129 2.08 15.10 -4.77
CA SER A 129 1.83 15.16 -6.21
C SER A 129 0.66 14.27 -6.59
N ALA A 130 -0.52 14.86 -6.79
CA ALA A 130 -1.68 14.12 -7.27
C ALA A 130 -1.46 13.52 -8.67
N GLN A 131 -0.69 14.21 -9.52
CA GLN A 131 -0.33 13.70 -10.85
C GLN A 131 0.41 12.37 -10.76
N SER A 132 1.46 12.31 -9.94
CA SER A 132 2.30 11.11 -9.81
C SER A 132 1.66 10.04 -8.94
N GLY A 133 0.84 10.43 -7.94
CA GLY A 133 0.23 9.52 -7.00
C GLY A 133 -1.09 8.91 -7.47
N PHE A 134 -1.85 9.62 -8.31
CA PHE A 134 -3.18 9.17 -8.71
C PHE A 134 -3.30 8.93 -10.22
N TYR A 135 -2.73 9.80 -11.06
CA TYR A 135 -3.03 9.82 -12.50
C TYR A 135 -1.94 9.22 -13.38
N TRP A 136 -0.69 9.14 -12.93
CA TRP A 136 0.35 8.30 -13.54
C TRP A 136 0.25 6.89 -12.96
N TYR A 137 -0.26 5.94 -13.75
CA TYR A 137 -0.65 4.63 -13.25
C TYR A 137 0.49 3.89 -12.54
N ASN A 138 1.68 3.81 -13.16
CA ASN A 138 2.80 3.07 -12.57
C ASN A 138 3.28 3.70 -11.26
N GLY A 139 3.42 5.01 -11.20
CA GLY A 139 3.73 5.71 -9.95
C GLY A 139 2.63 5.53 -8.91
N GLY A 140 1.38 5.72 -9.31
CA GLY A 140 0.22 5.59 -8.45
C GLY A 140 0.07 4.20 -7.84
N ILE A 141 0.11 3.15 -8.66
CA ILE A 141 -0.05 1.77 -8.15
C ILE A 141 1.14 1.33 -7.31
N HIS A 142 2.38 1.73 -7.69
CA HIS A 142 3.60 1.36 -6.99
C HIS A 142 3.65 1.92 -5.55
N TYR A 143 3.21 3.16 -5.36
CA TYR A 143 3.26 3.82 -4.06
C TYR A 143 1.88 3.85 -3.39
N VAL A 144 0.93 4.56 -3.95
CA VAL A 144 -0.39 4.79 -3.34
C VAL A 144 -1.24 3.52 -3.32
N GLY A 145 -1.27 2.77 -4.42
CA GLY A 145 -2.01 1.51 -4.48
C GLY A 145 -1.44 0.46 -3.53
N MET A 146 -0.11 0.31 -3.48
CA MET A 146 0.53 -0.62 -2.54
C MET A 146 0.33 -0.19 -1.09
N HIS A 147 0.32 1.10 -0.79
CA HIS A 147 -0.07 1.61 0.53
C HIS A 147 -1.51 1.23 0.87
N GLY A 148 -2.45 1.41 -0.05
CA GLY A 148 -3.85 0.96 0.12
C GLY A 148 -3.98 -0.54 0.44
N PHE A 149 -3.24 -1.40 -0.28
CA PHE A 149 -3.16 -2.83 0.05
C PHE A 149 -2.56 -3.07 1.44
N GLY A 150 -1.53 -2.32 1.83
CA GLY A 150 -0.92 -2.40 3.16
C GLY A 150 -1.91 -2.06 4.28
N LEU A 151 -2.71 -1.01 4.11
CA LEU A 151 -3.75 -0.62 5.07
C LEU A 151 -4.84 -1.70 5.19
N LEU A 152 -5.27 -2.28 4.06
CA LEU A 152 -6.22 -3.40 4.06
C LEU A 152 -5.61 -4.63 4.76
N PHE A 153 -4.35 -4.96 4.48
CA PHE A 153 -3.64 -6.05 5.12
C PHE A 153 -3.62 -5.90 6.65
N LEU A 154 -3.19 -4.74 7.16
CA LEU A 154 -3.15 -4.47 8.60
C LEU A 154 -4.54 -4.52 9.24
N SER A 155 -5.55 -4.04 8.53
CA SER A 155 -6.94 -4.12 8.97
C SER A 155 -7.41 -5.57 9.13
N VAL A 156 -7.11 -6.40 8.13
CA VAL A 156 -7.44 -7.83 8.14
C VAL A 156 -6.68 -8.55 9.26
N ALA A 157 -5.40 -8.23 9.47
CA ALA A 157 -4.58 -8.79 10.55
C ALA A 157 -5.19 -8.49 11.93
N ILE A 158 -5.55 -7.23 12.20
CA ILE A 158 -6.20 -6.84 13.46
C ILE A 158 -7.58 -7.51 13.61
N CYS A 159 -8.34 -7.64 12.53
CA CYS A 159 -9.62 -8.32 12.57
C CYS A 159 -9.47 -9.82 12.82
N LEU A 160 -8.47 -10.47 12.23
CA LEU A 160 -8.21 -11.90 12.37
C LEU A 160 -7.87 -12.27 13.82
N GLU A 161 -7.00 -11.50 14.47
CA GLU A 161 -6.61 -11.76 15.86
C GLU A 161 -7.78 -11.62 16.86
N ARG A 162 -8.82 -10.86 16.47
CA ARG A 162 -10.02 -10.58 17.28
C ARG A 162 -11.27 -11.33 16.80
N ALA A 163 -11.12 -12.15 15.73
CA ALA A 163 -12.27 -12.83 15.14
C ALA A 163 -12.82 -13.94 16.04
N GLU A 164 -14.14 -14.04 16.10
CA GLU A 164 -14.90 -15.13 16.69
C GLU A 164 -15.59 -15.94 15.58
N GLY A 165 -15.72 -17.24 15.78
CA GLY A 165 -16.35 -18.15 14.82
C GLY A 165 -15.42 -18.63 13.70
N ARG A 166 -15.61 -19.89 13.26
CA ARG A 166 -14.72 -20.59 12.32
C ARG A 166 -14.75 -19.97 10.91
N THR A 167 -15.93 -19.62 10.41
CA THR A 167 -16.08 -19.08 9.05
C THR A 167 -15.40 -17.72 8.90
N ALA A 168 -15.63 -16.79 9.85
CA ALA A 168 -15.01 -15.47 9.84
C ALA A 168 -13.47 -15.60 9.93
N LYS A 169 -12.97 -16.46 10.82
CA LYS A 169 -11.52 -16.75 10.92
C LYS A 169 -10.96 -17.29 9.61
N GLY A 170 -11.63 -18.26 8.97
CA GLY A 170 -11.17 -18.81 7.69
C GLY A 170 -11.06 -17.77 6.58
N LEU A 171 -12.08 -16.93 6.42
CA LEU A 171 -12.07 -15.84 5.43
C LEU A 171 -10.98 -14.81 5.70
N LEU A 172 -10.87 -14.35 6.95
CA LEU A 172 -9.85 -13.37 7.34
C LEU A 172 -8.43 -13.97 7.25
N PHE A 173 -8.26 -15.24 7.59
CA PHE A 173 -7.00 -15.94 7.43
C PHE A 173 -6.56 -15.99 5.95
N THR A 174 -7.44 -16.43 5.05
CA THR A 174 -7.13 -16.48 3.62
C THR A 174 -6.81 -15.08 3.09
N ALA A 175 -7.62 -14.08 3.44
CA ALA A 175 -7.37 -12.70 3.05
C ALA A 175 -6.03 -12.17 3.60
N SER A 176 -5.67 -12.51 4.86
CA SER A 176 -4.40 -12.08 5.45
C SER A 176 -3.19 -12.68 4.73
N VAL A 177 -3.24 -13.95 4.34
CA VAL A 177 -2.16 -14.60 3.58
C VAL A 177 -2.00 -13.99 2.18
N LEU A 178 -3.11 -13.78 1.46
CA LEU A 178 -3.08 -13.17 0.12
C LEU A 178 -2.56 -11.73 0.16
N LEU A 179 -3.05 -10.91 1.10
CA LEU A 179 -2.60 -9.53 1.25
C LEU A 179 -1.15 -9.45 1.75
N ALA A 180 -0.70 -10.39 2.60
CA ALA A 180 0.70 -10.50 3.01
C ALA A 180 1.61 -10.71 1.80
N MET A 181 1.25 -11.62 0.89
CA MET A 181 2.02 -11.88 -0.34
C MET A 181 2.09 -10.64 -1.24
N ILE A 182 0.97 -9.92 -1.41
CA ILE A 182 0.92 -8.70 -2.21
C ILE A 182 1.77 -7.60 -1.56
N THR A 183 1.58 -7.34 -0.26
CA THR A 183 2.23 -6.22 0.43
C THR A 183 3.73 -6.45 0.60
N ALA A 184 4.17 -7.70 0.83
CA ALA A 184 5.59 -8.04 0.94
C ALA A 184 6.39 -7.80 -0.36
N GLY A 185 5.74 -7.95 -1.53
CA GLY A 185 6.33 -7.67 -2.84
C GLY A 185 6.12 -6.23 -3.33
N SER A 186 5.66 -5.32 -2.48
CA SER A 186 5.47 -3.90 -2.81
C SER A 186 6.79 -3.13 -2.83
N ASN A 187 6.73 -1.80 -2.97
CA ASN A 187 7.90 -0.95 -2.78
C ASN A 187 8.50 -1.14 -1.37
N PHE A 188 9.81 -0.95 -1.23
CA PHE A 188 10.54 -1.27 0.00
C PHE A 188 10.01 -0.58 1.25
N VAL A 189 9.56 0.67 1.13
CA VAL A 189 9.04 1.45 2.27
C VAL A 189 7.75 0.83 2.78
N THR A 190 6.78 0.58 1.89
CA THR A 190 5.51 -0.04 2.24
C THR A 190 5.70 -1.47 2.78
N ALA A 191 6.59 -2.25 2.14
CA ALA A 191 6.86 -3.62 2.57
C ALA A 191 7.52 -3.67 3.96
N LEU A 192 8.51 -2.83 4.22
CA LEU A 192 9.16 -2.78 5.54
C LEU A 192 8.20 -2.27 6.62
N GLN A 193 7.48 -1.19 6.34
CA GLN A 193 6.50 -0.63 7.27
C GLN A 193 5.41 -1.64 7.61
N GLY A 194 4.88 -2.35 6.60
CA GLY A 194 3.89 -3.40 6.80
C GLY A 194 4.40 -4.54 7.67
N LEU A 195 5.65 -4.98 7.46
CA LEU A 195 6.29 -6.01 8.29
C LEU A 195 6.43 -5.56 9.75
N LEU A 196 6.95 -4.36 9.97
CA LEU A 196 7.13 -3.82 11.32
C LEU A 196 5.79 -3.68 12.06
N CYS A 197 4.75 -3.18 11.39
CA CYS A 197 3.41 -3.11 11.96
C CYS A 197 2.83 -4.49 12.26
N LEU A 198 2.99 -5.47 11.36
CA LEU A 198 2.53 -6.84 11.58
C LEU A 198 3.22 -7.49 12.79
N LEU A 199 4.55 -7.35 12.90
CA LEU A 199 5.31 -7.86 14.04
C LEU A 199 4.89 -7.18 15.35
N THR A 200 4.58 -5.88 15.31
CA THR A 200 4.06 -5.14 16.47
C THR A 200 2.67 -5.67 16.87
N ILE A 201 1.75 -5.89 15.92
CA ILE A 201 0.43 -6.46 16.20
C ILE A 201 0.59 -7.86 16.82
N LEU A 202 1.45 -8.71 16.25
CA LEU A 202 1.71 -10.05 16.77
C LEU A 202 2.30 -10.02 18.18
N LEU A 203 3.29 -9.16 18.43
CA LEU A 203 3.93 -9.00 19.73
C LEU A 203 2.91 -8.53 20.78
N VAL A 204 2.16 -7.48 20.48
CA VAL A 204 1.14 -6.95 21.41
C VAL A 204 0.07 -7.99 21.69
N SER A 205 -0.46 -8.65 20.67
CA SER A 205 -1.51 -9.65 20.82
C SER A 205 -1.05 -10.85 21.66
N VAL A 206 0.13 -11.43 21.35
CA VAL A 206 0.58 -12.68 21.98
C VAL A 206 1.26 -12.44 23.33
N VAL A 207 2.13 -11.41 23.42
CA VAL A 207 2.96 -11.20 24.62
C VAL A 207 2.28 -10.29 25.63
N VAL A 208 1.72 -9.14 25.19
CA VAL A 208 1.14 -8.14 26.09
C VAL A 208 -0.28 -8.53 26.48
N GLU A 209 -1.16 -8.78 25.51
CA GLU A 209 -2.55 -9.12 25.74
C GLU A 209 -2.77 -10.63 26.02
N ARG A 210 -1.73 -11.46 25.79
CA ARG A 210 -1.74 -12.92 25.97
C ARG A 210 -2.88 -13.64 25.25
N ARG A 211 -3.24 -13.13 24.06
CA ARG A 211 -4.29 -13.68 23.21
C ARG A 211 -3.74 -14.80 22.36
N ARG A 212 -4.19 -16.05 22.58
CA ARG A 212 -3.82 -17.20 21.72
C ARG A 212 -4.32 -17.02 20.28
N THR A 213 -5.33 -16.21 20.05
CA THR A 213 -5.83 -15.89 18.70
C THR A 213 -4.81 -15.15 17.85
N GLY A 214 -3.87 -14.42 18.43
CA GLY A 214 -2.75 -13.79 17.70
C GLY A 214 -1.88 -14.81 16.96
N LEU A 215 -1.82 -16.06 17.39
CA LEU A 215 -1.07 -17.13 16.71
C LEU A 215 -1.60 -17.42 15.29
N TRP A 216 -2.86 -17.07 14.98
CA TRP A 216 -3.39 -17.17 13.62
C TRP A 216 -2.69 -16.24 12.62
N LEU A 217 -1.94 -15.25 13.08
CA LEU A 217 -1.13 -14.37 12.25
C LEU A 217 0.22 -15.00 11.84
N LEU A 218 0.67 -16.08 12.49
CA LEU A 218 1.98 -16.66 12.19
C LEU A 218 2.14 -17.09 10.72
N PRO A 219 1.17 -17.77 10.06
CA PRO A 219 1.32 -18.13 8.66
C PRO A 219 1.44 -16.91 7.73
N SER A 220 0.61 -15.88 7.91
CA SER A 220 0.73 -14.65 7.12
C SER A 220 2.02 -13.89 7.42
N THR A 221 2.51 -13.94 8.66
CA THR A 221 3.82 -13.38 9.03
C THR A 221 4.95 -14.11 8.33
N LEU A 222 4.90 -15.44 8.29
CA LEU A 222 5.91 -16.24 7.58
C LEU A 222 5.91 -15.95 6.08
N VAL A 223 4.73 -15.92 5.46
CA VAL A 223 4.56 -15.57 4.04
C VAL A 223 5.10 -14.16 3.78
N TYR A 224 4.83 -13.22 4.68
CA TYR A 224 5.34 -11.85 4.56
C TYR A 224 6.86 -11.78 4.63
N ILE A 225 7.47 -12.46 5.61
CA ILE A 225 8.93 -12.49 5.78
C ILE A 225 9.60 -13.12 4.55
N ILE A 226 9.07 -14.24 4.07
CA ILE A 226 9.59 -14.90 2.86
C ILE A 226 9.45 -13.97 1.65
N GLY A 227 8.27 -13.39 1.42
CA GLY A 227 8.01 -12.49 0.30
C GLY A 227 8.88 -11.24 0.33
N PHE A 228 9.04 -10.63 1.51
CA PHE A 228 9.94 -9.48 1.68
C PHE A 228 11.41 -9.88 1.51
N GLY A 229 11.81 -11.04 2.00
CA GLY A 229 13.13 -11.61 1.77
C GLY A 229 13.43 -11.80 0.27
N LEU A 230 12.49 -12.35 -0.49
CA LEU A 230 12.59 -12.46 -1.95
C LEU A 230 12.69 -11.08 -2.63
N ASN A 231 11.92 -10.10 -2.16
CA ASN A 231 11.98 -8.73 -2.65
C ASN A 231 13.37 -8.10 -2.46
N VAL A 232 13.92 -8.21 -1.25
CA VAL A 232 15.26 -7.65 -0.91
C VAL A 232 16.39 -8.40 -1.58
N ALA A 233 16.30 -9.73 -1.67
CA ALA A 233 17.34 -10.61 -2.24
C ALA A 233 17.40 -10.61 -3.78
N ALA A 234 16.53 -9.88 -4.46
CA ALA A 234 16.48 -9.87 -5.92
C ALA A 234 17.81 -9.39 -6.54
N PRO A 235 18.40 -10.15 -7.48
CA PRO A 235 19.62 -9.73 -8.18
C PRO A 235 19.50 -8.37 -8.86
N GLY A 236 18.31 -8.05 -9.38
CA GLY A 236 18.00 -6.79 -10.02
C GLY A 236 18.24 -5.56 -9.12
N ASN A 237 18.09 -5.70 -7.81
CA ASN A 237 18.39 -4.61 -6.87
C ASN A 237 19.86 -4.18 -6.96
N SER A 238 20.79 -5.14 -7.14
CA SER A 238 22.21 -4.84 -7.34
C SER A 238 22.49 -4.24 -8.72
N VAL A 239 21.76 -4.66 -9.75
CA VAL A 239 21.86 -4.07 -11.10
C VAL A 239 21.41 -2.61 -11.04
N ARG A 240 20.26 -2.35 -10.45
CA ARG A 240 19.74 -0.99 -10.26
C ARG A 240 20.69 -0.11 -9.45
N ALA A 241 21.22 -0.61 -8.34
CA ALA A 241 22.17 0.13 -7.52
C ALA A 241 23.44 0.55 -8.29
N ARG A 242 23.97 -0.32 -9.17
CA ARG A 242 25.12 -0.01 -10.01
C ARG A 242 24.82 1.06 -11.07
N SER A 243 23.58 1.17 -11.54
CA SER A 243 23.16 2.19 -12.50
C SER A 243 23.17 3.61 -11.90
N TYR A 244 23.21 3.70 -10.56
CA TYR A 244 23.27 4.95 -9.81
C TYR A 244 24.60 5.12 -9.06
N VAL A 245 25.71 4.74 -9.68
CA VAL A 245 27.05 4.88 -9.09
C VAL A 245 27.30 6.33 -8.69
N GLY A 246 27.74 6.52 -7.43
CA GLY A 246 27.96 7.83 -6.83
C GLY A 246 26.73 8.48 -6.20
N TRP A 247 25.56 7.83 -6.25
CA TRP A 247 24.29 8.35 -5.68
C TRP A 247 23.86 7.65 -4.39
N GLY A 248 24.62 6.63 -3.95
CA GLY A 248 24.29 5.83 -2.77
C GLY A 248 25.23 6.08 -1.60
N TYR A 249 24.68 5.95 -0.40
CA TYR A 249 25.42 5.94 0.87
C TYR A 249 25.55 4.51 1.38
N GLY A 250 26.52 4.27 2.29
CA GLY A 250 26.57 3.02 3.02
C GLY A 250 25.30 2.77 3.86
N PRO A 251 24.98 1.51 4.23
CA PRO A 251 23.72 1.19 4.90
C PRO A 251 23.45 1.99 6.18
N LEU A 252 24.45 2.13 7.05
CA LEU A 252 24.32 2.90 8.31
C LEU A 252 24.15 4.41 8.04
N GLU A 253 24.93 4.93 7.09
CA GLU A 253 24.82 6.34 6.69
C GLU A 253 23.45 6.62 6.05
N SER A 254 22.92 5.69 5.20
CA SER A 254 21.58 5.80 4.62
C SER A 254 20.51 5.87 5.70
N ILE A 255 20.60 5.03 6.75
CA ILE A 255 19.65 5.06 7.87
C ILE A 255 19.73 6.40 8.59
N GLY A 256 20.92 6.85 8.98
CA GLY A 256 21.09 8.13 9.68
C GLY A 256 20.60 9.33 8.86
N ARG A 257 20.94 9.39 7.56
CA ARG A 257 20.47 10.43 6.65
C ARG A 257 18.96 10.38 6.45
N SER A 258 18.34 9.20 6.37
CA SER A 258 16.89 9.06 6.24
C SER A 258 16.14 9.74 7.39
N PHE A 259 16.64 9.63 8.63
CA PHE A 259 16.06 10.35 9.78
C PHE A 259 16.22 11.87 9.65
N LEU A 260 17.43 12.33 9.27
CA LEU A 260 17.68 13.76 9.09
C LEU A 260 16.83 14.37 7.98
N GLU A 261 16.75 13.69 6.82
CA GLU A 261 15.93 14.14 5.70
C GLU A 261 14.43 14.06 6.02
N ALA A 262 13.98 13.06 6.77
CA ALA A 262 12.60 13.01 7.23
C ALA A 262 12.25 14.23 8.10
N VAL A 263 13.07 14.56 9.10
CA VAL A 263 12.84 15.74 9.96
C VAL A 263 12.86 17.02 9.15
N LYS A 264 13.79 17.18 8.20
CA LYS A 264 13.92 18.36 7.35
C LYS A 264 12.75 18.54 6.41
N HIS A 265 12.25 17.46 5.81
CA HIS A 265 11.23 17.51 4.76
C HIS A 265 9.81 17.20 5.24
N ILE A 266 9.60 16.73 6.47
CA ILE A 266 8.24 16.55 7.01
C ILE A 266 7.38 17.83 6.85
N PRO A 267 7.86 19.03 7.22
CA PRO A 267 7.06 20.25 7.06
C PRO A 267 6.73 20.57 5.60
N GLU A 268 7.66 20.26 4.69
CA GLU A 268 7.51 20.51 3.25
C GLU A 268 6.48 19.56 2.62
N TYR A 269 6.58 18.25 2.92
CA TYR A 269 5.73 17.23 2.32
C TYR A 269 4.34 17.12 2.96
N THR A 270 4.22 17.40 4.25
CA THR A 270 2.92 17.37 4.94
C THR A 270 2.19 18.72 4.86
N GLY A 271 2.92 19.81 4.78
CA GLY A 271 2.38 21.16 4.85
C GLY A 271 1.84 21.53 6.25
N PRO A 272 1.68 22.80 6.54
CA PRO A 272 1.24 23.28 7.86
C PRO A 272 -0.19 22.83 8.21
N VAL A 273 -1.06 22.70 7.21
CA VAL A 273 -2.46 22.31 7.43
C VAL A 273 -2.56 20.86 7.93
N VAL A 274 -1.82 19.93 7.31
CA VAL A 274 -1.81 18.51 7.75
C VAL A 274 -1.23 18.38 9.15
N LEU A 275 -0.13 19.09 9.45
CA LEU A 275 0.45 19.12 10.80
C LEU A 275 -0.54 19.67 11.83
N MET A 276 -1.25 20.76 11.49
CA MET A 276 -2.29 21.32 12.37
C MET A 276 -3.44 20.32 12.59
N VAL A 277 -3.92 19.64 11.55
CA VAL A 277 -4.94 18.59 11.66
C VAL A 277 -4.46 17.46 12.57
N MET A 278 -3.22 16.98 12.39
CA MET A 278 -2.63 15.94 13.25
C MET A 278 -2.57 16.38 14.71
N LEU A 279 -2.15 17.61 15.00
CA LEU A 279 -2.10 18.16 16.35
C LEU A 279 -3.48 18.27 16.98
N LEU A 280 -4.51 18.66 16.23
CA LEU A 280 -5.89 18.73 16.69
C LEU A 280 -6.50 17.34 16.96
N LEU A 281 -6.08 16.31 16.24
CA LEU A 281 -6.55 14.94 16.46
C LEU A 281 -5.98 14.30 17.73
N VAL A 282 -4.77 14.71 18.17
CA VAL A 282 -4.14 14.14 19.38
C VAL A 282 -5.02 14.23 20.62
N PRO A 283 -5.54 15.41 21.04
CA PRO A 283 -6.40 15.49 22.22
C PRO A 283 -7.72 14.76 22.05
N MET A 284 -8.28 14.71 20.84
CA MET A 284 -9.52 13.96 20.56
C MET A 284 -9.32 12.45 20.75
N ILE A 285 -8.22 11.91 20.22
CA ILE A 285 -7.86 10.50 20.38
C ILE A 285 -7.53 10.21 21.86
N TRP A 286 -6.80 11.11 22.53
CA TRP A 286 -6.47 10.97 23.95
C TRP A 286 -7.71 10.92 24.84
N GLN A 287 -8.67 11.82 24.63
CA GLN A 287 -9.94 11.79 25.37
C GLN A 287 -10.72 10.50 25.13
N ALA A 288 -10.78 10.05 23.86
CA ALA A 288 -11.45 8.82 23.50
C ALA A 288 -10.82 7.59 24.19
N VAL A 289 -9.49 7.51 24.24
CA VAL A 289 -8.77 6.42 24.91
C VAL A 289 -8.98 6.44 26.42
N LYS A 290 -9.07 7.63 27.04
CA LYS A 290 -9.33 7.74 28.50
C LYS A 290 -10.76 7.38 28.90
N SER A 291 -11.72 7.52 28.00
CA SER A 291 -13.14 7.23 28.26
C SER A 291 -13.52 5.76 28.06
N THR A 292 -12.59 4.95 27.63
CA THR A 292 -12.70 3.48 27.49
C THR A 292 -12.00 2.75 28.62
#